data_bf24130020640264fc9e1392c775a1f2
#
_entry.id   bf24130020640264fc9e1392c775a1f2
#
_cell.length_a   1.000
_cell.length_b   1.000
_cell.length_c   1.000
_cell.angle_alpha   90.00
_cell.angle_beta   90.00
_cell.angle_gamma   90.00
#
_symmetry.space_group_name_H-M   'P 1'
#
loop_
_entity.id
_entity.type
_entity.pdbx_description
1 polymer ?
#
loop_
_entity_poly.entity_id
_entity_poly.type
_entity_poly.pdbx_seq_one_letter_code
_entity_poly.pdbx_strand_id
1 'polypeptide(L)'
;GLGDVYKRQCCKLFFNISYKNRKLLKKCKKDGYFVYANHTQPVGDVVIPALACVGKRVYVIVSQANYGIPVIGKILPELGALPVPDSISQYKKFTEAYKKHIEQGHPVIIYPEAHVWPYYTQIRPFEKTSFRFPAELNKPVYVMTTTYTHRHFLKNIIKRPKVNVYIDGPFYPDTGAGIKDNQKMLHDRVYEVMKSRSHLSDYEYIRYERKNVM
;
A
#
# COMPACT_ATOMS: atom_id res chain seq x y z
N GLY A 1 11.43 7.75 20.18
CA GLY A 1 11.21 7.74 21.59
C GLY A 1 9.84 7.25 22.07
N LEU A 2 9.59 7.43 23.36
CA LEU A 2 8.31 7.03 24.00
C LEU A 2 7.08 7.62 23.26
N GLY A 3 7.18 8.87 22.77
CA GLY A 3 6.08 9.52 22.05
C GLY A 3 5.67 8.83 20.75
N ASP A 4 6.61 8.20 20.05
CA ASP A 4 6.31 7.46 18.81
C ASP A 4 5.62 6.13 19.09
N VAL A 5 5.94 5.49 20.21
CA VAL A 5 5.28 4.24 20.64
C VAL A 5 3.83 4.54 21.01
N TYR A 6 3.59 5.62 21.77
CA TYR A 6 2.24 6.07 22.14
C TYR A 6 1.39 6.46 20.94
N LYS A 7 1.91 7.28 20.02
CA LYS A 7 1.21 7.66 18.78
C LYS A 7 0.82 6.42 17.95
N ARG A 8 1.73 5.45 17.82
CA ARG A 8 1.47 4.20 17.12
C ARG A 8 0.41 3.34 17.79
N GLN A 9 0.43 3.27 19.12
CA GLN A 9 -0.55 2.51 19.89
C GLN A 9 -1.94 3.13 19.79
N CYS A 10 -2.04 4.46 19.90
CA CYS A 10 -3.29 5.20 19.70
C CYS A 10 -3.83 5.04 18.29
N CYS A 11 -3.01 5.17 17.24
CA CYS A 11 -3.46 4.94 15.87
C CYS A 11 -3.93 3.50 15.65
N LYS A 12 -3.22 2.50 16.19
CA LYS A 12 -3.62 1.09 16.08
C LYS A 12 -4.96 0.82 16.77
N LEU A 13 -5.17 1.39 17.95
CA LEU A 13 -6.42 1.29 18.69
C LEU A 13 -7.55 2.04 18.00
N PHE A 14 -7.30 3.26 17.52
CA PHE A 14 -8.29 4.08 16.83
C PHE A 14 -8.80 3.43 15.54
N PHE A 15 -7.90 2.86 14.73
CA PHE A 15 -8.26 2.17 13.50
C PHE A 15 -8.62 0.69 13.71
N ASN A 16 -8.40 0.14 14.93
CA ASN A 16 -8.61 -1.29 15.24
C ASN A 16 -7.97 -2.23 14.19
N ILE A 17 -6.68 -2.00 13.88
CA ILE A 17 -5.95 -2.72 12.85
C ILE A 17 -5.32 -3.98 13.43
N SER A 18 -5.56 -5.11 12.76
CA SER A 18 -4.92 -6.40 13.02
C SER A 18 -3.98 -6.77 11.87
N TYR A 19 -2.69 -6.85 12.14
CA TYR A 19 -1.71 -7.28 11.12
C TYR A 19 -1.49 -8.79 11.17
N LYS A 20 -1.55 -9.42 10.01
CA LYS A 20 -1.21 -10.84 9.79
C LYS A 20 0.11 -10.91 9.02
N ASN A 21 0.98 -11.83 9.43
CA ASN A 21 2.28 -12.08 8.80
C ASN A 21 3.26 -10.88 8.80
N ARG A 22 3.06 -9.87 9.65
CA ARG A 22 3.91 -8.67 9.72
C ARG A 22 5.41 -8.97 9.85
N LYS A 23 5.75 -10.12 10.46
CA LYS A 23 7.15 -10.55 10.63
C LYS A 23 7.89 -10.71 9.29
N LEU A 24 7.17 -10.95 8.17
CA LEU A 24 7.76 -11.07 6.85
C LEU A 24 8.53 -9.82 6.42
N LEU A 25 8.04 -8.61 6.75
CA LEU A 25 8.72 -7.34 6.44
C LEU A 25 10.10 -7.20 7.13
N LYS A 26 10.35 -8.00 8.17
CA LYS A 26 11.65 -8.01 8.84
C LYS A 26 12.73 -8.80 8.08
N LYS A 27 12.35 -9.61 7.07
CA LYS A 27 13.31 -10.36 6.26
C LYS A 27 14.24 -9.44 5.46
N CYS A 28 13.74 -8.27 5.05
CA CYS A 28 14.51 -7.25 4.31
C CYS A 28 14.94 -6.07 5.20
N LYS A 29 15.55 -6.34 6.37
CA LYS A 29 15.91 -5.30 7.35
C LYS A 29 16.86 -4.24 6.80
N LYS A 30 17.83 -4.63 5.99
CA LYS A 30 18.88 -3.75 5.44
C LYS A 30 18.54 -3.24 4.04
N ASP A 31 17.71 -3.95 3.29
CA ASP A 31 17.33 -3.61 1.93
C ASP A 31 16.02 -2.85 1.86
N GLY A 32 15.91 -1.99 0.85
CA GLY A 32 14.64 -1.41 0.45
C GLY A 32 13.81 -2.43 -0.34
N TYR A 33 12.50 -2.22 -0.34
CA TYR A 33 11.56 -3.10 -1.02
C TYR A 33 10.31 -2.31 -1.44
N PHE A 34 9.59 -2.86 -2.39
CA PHE A 34 8.30 -2.32 -2.79
C PHE A 34 7.16 -3.02 -2.05
N VAL A 35 6.12 -2.27 -1.73
CA VAL A 35 4.88 -2.82 -1.16
C VAL A 35 3.73 -2.37 -2.03
N TYR A 36 3.03 -3.32 -2.62
CA TYR A 36 1.78 -3.06 -3.32
C TYR A 36 0.61 -3.27 -2.38
N ALA A 37 -0.29 -2.30 -2.31
CA ALA A 37 -1.45 -2.34 -1.41
C ALA A 37 -2.74 -1.98 -2.15
N ASN A 38 -3.87 -2.54 -1.71
CA ASN A 38 -5.18 -2.14 -2.20
C ASN A 38 -5.62 -0.80 -1.57
N HIS A 39 -6.29 0.05 -2.36
CA HIS A 39 -6.55 1.45 -2.01
C HIS A 39 -7.98 1.65 -1.49
N THR A 40 -8.21 1.36 -0.20
CA THR A 40 -9.56 1.30 0.38
C THR A 40 -9.75 2.13 1.66
N GLN A 41 -8.68 2.74 2.18
CA GLN A 41 -8.75 3.53 3.42
C GLN A 41 -8.31 4.98 3.18
N PRO A 42 -9.23 5.95 3.10
CA PRO A 42 -8.90 7.34 2.75
C PRO A 42 -7.77 7.97 3.60
N VAL A 43 -7.78 7.70 4.90
CA VAL A 43 -6.73 8.17 5.83
C VAL A 43 -5.79 7.03 6.22
N GLY A 44 -6.33 5.82 6.33
CA GLY A 44 -5.61 4.63 6.78
C GLY A 44 -4.48 4.22 5.83
N ASP A 45 -4.61 4.49 4.53
CA ASP A 45 -3.62 4.08 3.53
C ASP A 45 -2.27 4.79 3.69
N VAL A 46 -2.20 5.92 4.36
CA VAL A 46 -0.94 6.53 4.79
C VAL A 46 -0.42 5.92 6.09
N VAL A 47 -1.33 5.62 7.02
CA VAL A 47 -0.99 5.19 8.38
C VAL A 47 -0.68 3.69 8.46
N ILE A 48 -1.44 2.86 7.74
CA ILE A 48 -1.33 1.39 7.77
C ILE A 48 0.09 0.91 7.39
N PRO A 49 0.69 1.34 6.26
CA PRO A 49 2.04 0.95 5.91
C PRO A 49 3.09 1.45 6.91
N ALA A 50 2.94 2.69 7.40
CA ALA A 50 3.86 3.25 8.38
C ALA A 50 3.85 2.47 9.70
N LEU A 51 2.68 2.01 10.14
CA LEU A 51 2.54 1.14 11.32
C LEU A 51 3.06 -0.28 11.06
N ALA A 52 2.97 -0.80 9.84
CA ALA A 52 3.49 -2.11 9.48
C ALA A 52 5.01 -2.13 9.41
N CYS A 53 5.64 -1.13 8.80
CA CYS A 53 7.08 -1.03 8.54
C CYS A 53 7.85 -0.39 9.70
N VAL A 54 7.69 -0.92 10.92
CA VAL A 54 8.34 -0.33 12.13
C VAL A 54 9.86 -0.23 11.98
N GLY A 55 10.39 0.94 12.34
CA GLY A 55 11.83 1.21 12.31
C GLY A 55 12.36 1.67 10.96
N LYS A 56 11.48 1.78 9.94
CA LYS A 56 11.83 2.34 8.63
C LYS A 56 10.95 3.55 8.30
N ARG A 57 11.51 4.54 7.64
CA ARG A 57 10.72 5.60 7.02
C ARG A 57 10.04 5.03 5.78
N VAL A 58 8.75 5.28 5.65
CA VAL A 58 7.93 4.79 4.55
C VAL A 58 7.76 5.91 3.53
N TYR A 59 7.87 5.58 2.25
CA TYR A 59 7.59 6.48 1.14
C TYR A 59 6.40 5.95 0.36
N VAL A 60 5.50 6.85 -0.07
CA VAL A 60 4.26 6.47 -0.76
C VAL A 60 4.19 7.18 -2.09
N ILE A 61 4.00 6.43 -3.18
CA ILE A 61 3.76 7.03 -4.50
C ILE A 61 2.33 7.56 -4.53
N VAL A 62 2.18 8.86 -4.82
CA VAL A 62 0.91 9.59 -4.79
C VAL A 62 0.66 10.36 -6.08
N SER A 63 -0.61 10.55 -6.45
CA SER A 63 -0.98 11.45 -7.54
C SER A 63 -0.65 12.90 -7.18
N GLN A 64 -0.20 13.69 -8.16
CA GLN A 64 0.02 15.13 -7.97
C GLN A 64 -1.24 15.87 -7.53
N ALA A 65 -2.42 15.43 -7.95
CA ALA A 65 -3.70 16.01 -7.53
C ALA A 65 -3.86 16.06 -6.01
N ASN A 66 -3.24 15.14 -5.26
CA ASN A 66 -3.31 15.12 -3.80
C ASN A 66 -2.60 16.33 -3.15
N TYR A 67 -1.63 16.93 -3.83
CA TYR A 67 -0.97 18.16 -3.35
C TYR A 67 -1.86 19.39 -3.40
N GLY A 68 -2.90 19.39 -4.23
CA GLY A 68 -3.92 20.44 -4.30
C GLY A 68 -4.94 20.41 -3.15
N ILE A 69 -4.97 19.34 -2.34
CA ILE A 69 -5.91 19.22 -1.24
C ILE A 69 -5.45 20.13 -0.07
N PRO A 70 -6.28 21.09 0.38
CA PRO A 70 -5.94 21.96 1.51
C PRO A 70 -5.52 21.14 2.76
N VAL A 71 -4.51 21.63 3.48
CA VAL A 71 -3.91 20.99 4.66
C VAL A 71 -3.15 19.70 4.31
N ILE A 72 -3.78 18.74 3.64
CA ILE A 72 -3.16 17.43 3.32
C ILE A 72 -1.95 17.65 2.39
N GLY A 73 -2.10 18.44 1.33
CA GLY A 73 -1.02 18.72 0.38
C GLY A 73 0.25 19.27 1.03
N LYS A 74 0.10 20.08 2.08
CA LYS A 74 1.24 20.67 2.81
C LYS A 74 2.03 19.66 3.64
N ILE A 75 1.36 18.64 4.17
CA ILE A 75 1.99 17.63 5.03
C ILE A 75 2.48 16.38 4.26
N LEU A 76 2.03 16.20 3.02
CA LEU A 76 2.41 15.04 2.20
C LEU A 76 3.93 14.84 2.08
N PRO A 77 4.77 15.87 1.85
CA PRO A 77 6.23 15.71 1.78
C PRO A 77 6.82 15.17 3.08
N GLU A 78 6.33 15.64 4.23
CA GLU A 78 6.76 15.18 5.55
C GLU A 78 6.36 13.72 5.80
N LEU A 79 5.24 13.28 5.25
CA LEU A 79 4.76 11.91 5.29
C LEU A 79 5.48 10.97 4.30
N GLY A 80 6.45 11.49 3.53
CA GLY A 80 7.21 10.69 2.55
C GLY A 80 6.47 10.45 1.24
N ALA A 81 5.61 11.36 0.83
CA ALA A 81 4.93 11.28 -0.46
C ALA A 81 5.90 11.53 -1.62
N LEU A 82 5.85 10.66 -2.62
CA LEU A 82 6.58 10.76 -3.88
C LEU A 82 5.56 11.02 -5.01
N PRO A 83 5.47 12.25 -5.54
CA PRO A 83 4.50 12.57 -6.58
C PRO A 83 4.81 11.85 -7.89
N VAL A 84 3.79 11.24 -8.49
CA VAL A 84 3.88 10.70 -9.85
C VAL A 84 4.14 11.85 -10.82
N PRO A 85 5.13 11.73 -11.74
CA PRO A 85 5.44 12.81 -12.68
C PRO A 85 4.33 13.02 -13.72
N ASP A 86 4.06 14.30 -14.03
CA ASP A 86 3.14 14.69 -15.11
C ASP A 86 3.87 14.91 -16.44
N SER A 87 5.20 14.96 -16.41
CA SER A 87 6.03 15.23 -17.58
C SER A 87 7.29 14.35 -17.61
N ILE A 88 7.85 14.19 -18.80
CA ILE A 88 9.09 13.44 -19.01
C ILE A 88 10.26 14.05 -18.22
N SER A 89 10.32 15.38 -18.09
CA SER A 89 11.37 16.05 -17.34
C SER A 89 11.33 15.74 -15.84
N GLN A 90 10.13 15.55 -15.28
CA GLN A 90 9.94 15.17 -13.88
C GLN A 90 10.19 13.67 -13.65
N TYR A 91 10.04 12.83 -14.69
CA TYR A 91 10.20 11.38 -14.58
C TYR A 91 11.63 11.00 -14.10
N LYS A 92 12.65 11.70 -14.58
CA LYS A 92 14.04 11.46 -14.13
C LYS A 92 14.19 11.71 -12.63
N LYS A 93 13.70 12.85 -12.14
CA LYS A 93 13.75 13.22 -10.71
C LYS A 93 12.96 12.23 -9.83
N PHE A 94 11.79 11.81 -10.30
CA PHE A 94 10.98 10.81 -9.62
C PHE A 94 11.71 9.46 -9.53
N THR A 95 12.34 9.03 -10.64
CA THR A 95 13.09 7.78 -10.68
C THR A 95 14.29 7.82 -9.73
N GLU A 96 15.05 8.91 -9.72
CA GLU A 96 16.17 9.11 -8.80
C GLU A 96 15.71 9.11 -7.34
N ALA A 97 14.57 9.72 -7.05
CA ALA A 97 14.02 9.79 -5.70
C ALA A 97 13.65 8.41 -5.14
N TYR A 98 12.85 7.61 -5.86
CA TYR A 98 12.48 6.29 -5.34
C TYR A 98 13.67 5.32 -5.29
N LYS A 99 14.60 5.37 -6.26
CA LYS A 99 15.84 4.60 -6.25
C LYS A 99 16.67 4.90 -5.01
N LYS A 100 16.93 6.17 -4.73
CA LYS A 100 17.65 6.62 -3.54
C LYS A 100 17.05 6.06 -2.25
N HIS A 101 15.72 6.11 -2.11
CA HIS A 101 15.06 5.61 -0.91
C HIS A 101 15.13 4.09 -0.78
N ILE A 102 14.99 3.37 -1.88
CA ILE A 102 15.17 1.91 -1.93
C ILE A 102 16.62 1.52 -1.56
N GLU A 103 17.62 2.21 -2.09
CA GLU A 103 19.04 1.98 -1.78
C GLU A 103 19.38 2.28 -0.31
N GLN A 104 18.70 3.25 0.29
CA GLN A 104 18.78 3.56 1.72
C GLN A 104 18.05 2.55 2.62
N GLY A 105 17.47 1.50 2.05
CA GLY A 105 16.79 0.45 2.79
C GLY A 105 15.34 0.79 3.17
N HIS A 106 14.75 1.82 2.58
CA HIS A 106 13.38 2.24 2.87
C HIS A 106 12.34 1.54 1.98
N PRO A 107 11.15 1.22 2.50
CA PRO A 107 10.04 0.72 1.69
C PRO A 107 9.36 1.84 0.90
N VAL A 108 9.01 1.51 -0.35
CA VAL A 108 8.18 2.35 -1.23
C VAL A 108 6.83 1.66 -1.44
N ILE A 109 5.76 2.36 -1.09
CA ILE A 109 4.39 1.86 -1.15
C ILE A 109 3.74 2.33 -2.45
N ILE A 110 3.03 1.44 -3.09
CA ILE A 110 2.31 1.70 -4.34
C ILE A 110 0.88 1.19 -4.20
N TYR A 111 -0.08 2.04 -4.54
CA TYR A 111 -1.48 1.70 -4.67
C TYR A 111 -1.83 1.57 -6.16
N PRO A 112 -1.72 0.37 -6.76
CA PRO A 112 -1.81 0.22 -8.21
C PRO A 112 -3.21 0.52 -8.76
N GLU A 113 -4.24 0.49 -7.91
CA GLU A 113 -5.63 0.83 -8.25
C GLU A 113 -5.85 2.32 -8.51
N ALA A 114 -4.86 3.18 -8.26
CA ALA A 114 -4.79 4.64 -8.45
C ALA A 114 -5.77 5.46 -7.59
N HIS A 115 -7.04 5.08 -7.52
CA HIS A 115 -8.06 5.81 -6.77
C HIS A 115 -8.51 5.06 -5.53
N VAL A 116 -8.71 5.78 -4.42
CA VAL A 116 -9.29 5.20 -3.21
C VAL A 116 -10.78 4.94 -3.40
N TRP A 117 -11.22 3.72 -3.10
CA TRP A 117 -12.63 3.37 -2.94
C TRP A 117 -12.86 2.98 -1.47
N PRO A 118 -13.45 3.89 -0.67
CA PRO A 118 -13.57 3.69 0.77
C PRO A 118 -14.24 2.37 1.14
N TYR A 119 -13.56 1.54 1.92
CA TYR A 119 -14.05 0.25 2.43
C TYR A 119 -14.44 -0.79 1.35
N TYR A 120 -13.95 -0.61 0.11
CA TYR A 120 -14.22 -1.58 -0.94
C TYR A 120 -13.55 -2.92 -0.62
N THR A 121 -14.30 -4.00 -0.79
CA THR A 121 -13.89 -5.35 -0.35
C THR A 121 -13.29 -6.21 -1.45
N GLN A 122 -13.39 -5.77 -2.71
CA GLN A 122 -12.82 -6.47 -3.85
C GLN A 122 -11.56 -5.75 -4.37
N ILE A 123 -10.84 -6.38 -5.28
CA ILE A 123 -9.69 -5.80 -5.95
C ILE A 123 -10.10 -5.35 -7.35
N ARG A 124 -9.87 -4.08 -7.66
CA ARG A 124 -10.11 -3.53 -8.99
C ARG A 124 -8.95 -3.91 -9.91
N PRO A 125 -9.20 -4.11 -11.20
CA PRO A 125 -8.14 -4.26 -12.18
C PRO A 125 -7.19 -3.06 -12.15
N PHE A 126 -5.91 -3.30 -12.31
CA PHE A 126 -4.89 -2.25 -12.38
C PHE A 126 -3.82 -2.60 -13.41
N GLU A 127 -3.11 -1.56 -13.86
CA GLU A 127 -2.10 -1.68 -14.90
C GLU A 127 -0.76 -2.20 -14.36
N LYS A 128 0.00 -2.85 -15.22
CA LYS A 128 1.33 -3.39 -14.88
C LYS A 128 2.44 -2.33 -14.84
N THR A 129 2.16 -1.08 -15.19
CA THR A 129 3.16 -0.03 -15.40
C THR A 129 4.10 0.18 -14.22
N SER A 130 3.57 0.24 -12.99
CA SER A 130 4.37 0.45 -11.78
C SER A 130 5.28 -0.73 -11.42
N PHE A 131 4.99 -1.93 -11.90
CA PHE A 131 5.80 -3.13 -11.64
C PHE A 131 7.15 -3.12 -12.38
N ARG A 132 7.33 -2.16 -13.29
CA ARG A 132 8.63 -1.88 -13.87
C ARG A 132 9.66 -1.46 -12.83
N PHE A 133 9.27 -0.74 -11.79
CA PHE A 133 10.19 -0.24 -10.76
C PHE A 133 10.93 -1.37 -10.02
N PRO A 134 10.24 -2.37 -9.40
CA PRO A 134 10.93 -3.49 -8.78
C PRO A 134 11.68 -4.37 -9.79
N ALA A 135 11.17 -4.53 -11.03
CA ALA A 135 11.83 -5.29 -12.07
C ALA A 135 13.17 -4.67 -12.49
N GLU A 136 13.23 -3.34 -12.69
CA GLU A 136 14.46 -2.61 -13.03
C GLU A 136 15.50 -2.61 -11.91
N LEU A 137 15.04 -2.49 -10.65
CA LEU A 137 15.94 -2.42 -9.50
C LEU A 137 16.29 -3.80 -8.93
N ASN A 138 15.74 -4.87 -9.47
CA ASN A 138 15.86 -6.22 -8.93
C ASN A 138 15.59 -6.26 -7.40
N LYS A 139 14.49 -5.63 -6.97
CA LYS A 139 14.14 -5.51 -5.56
C LYS A 139 12.87 -6.28 -5.23
N PRO A 140 12.80 -6.84 -4.00
CA PRO A 140 11.66 -7.64 -3.58
C PRO A 140 10.37 -6.83 -3.47
N VAL A 141 9.27 -7.51 -3.76
CA VAL A 141 7.90 -7.01 -3.69
C VAL A 141 7.16 -7.70 -2.55
N TYR A 142 6.52 -6.93 -1.70
CA TYR A 142 5.54 -7.39 -0.75
C TYR A 142 4.14 -6.96 -1.17
N VAL A 143 3.15 -7.73 -0.75
CA VAL A 143 1.73 -7.40 -0.92
C VAL A 143 1.14 -7.10 0.45
N MET A 144 0.37 -6.01 0.53
CA MET A 144 -0.36 -5.63 1.74
C MET A 144 -1.84 -5.50 1.39
N THR A 145 -2.65 -6.48 1.81
CA THR A 145 -4.07 -6.49 1.51
C THR A 145 -4.88 -6.14 2.75
N THR A 146 -5.62 -5.04 2.68
CA THR A 146 -6.57 -4.62 3.70
C THR A 146 -7.92 -5.27 3.44
N THR A 147 -8.49 -5.91 4.46
CA THR A 147 -9.80 -6.57 4.44
C THR A 147 -10.64 -6.15 5.64
N TYR A 148 -11.93 -6.38 5.55
CA TYR A 148 -12.92 -5.93 6.54
C TYR A 148 -13.72 -7.09 7.08
N THR A 149 -13.79 -7.19 8.42
CA THR A 149 -14.57 -8.23 9.08
C THR A 149 -15.47 -7.65 10.18
N HIS A 150 -16.52 -8.39 10.51
CA HIS A 150 -17.36 -8.06 11.63
C HIS A 150 -16.57 -7.99 12.95
N ARG A 151 -16.98 -7.12 13.85
CA ARG A 151 -16.49 -7.09 15.23
C ARG A 151 -17.32 -8.04 16.08
N HIS A 152 -16.69 -9.05 16.66
CA HIS A 152 -17.44 -10.04 17.48
C HIS A 152 -17.95 -9.45 18.79
N PHE A 153 -17.20 -8.56 19.45
CA PHE A 153 -17.44 -8.16 20.85
C PHE A 153 -18.27 -6.86 21.04
N LEU A 154 -18.37 -6.00 20.04
CA LEU A 154 -19.05 -4.70 20.13
C LEU A 154 -19.94 -4.45 18.92
N LYS A 155 -20.51 -5.51 18.37
CA LYS A 155 -21.28 -5.52 17.12
C LYS A 155 -22.43 -4.51 17.11
N ASN A 156 -23.08 -4.31 18.25
CA ASN A 156 -24.24 -3.41 18.37
C ASN A 156 -23.87 -1.96 18.69
N ILE A 157 -22.64 -1.69 19.14
CA ILE A 157 -22.20 -0.35 19.57
C ILE A 157 -21.33 0.32 18.52
N ILE A 158 -20.43 -0.44 17.87
CA ILE A 158 -19.48 0.09 16.91
C ILE A 158 -19.77 -0.48 15.52
N LYS A 159 -20.41 0.31 14.68
CA LYS A 159 -20.75 -0.07 13.29
C LYS A 159 -19.54 -0.16 12.35
N ARG A 160 -18.37 0.43 12.72
CA ARG A 160 -17.17 0.38 11.87
C ARG A 160 -16.57 -1.03 11.86
N PRO A 161 -16.10 -1.53 10.68
CA PRO A 161 -15.50 -2.84 10.58
C PRO A 161 -14.20 -2.96 11.38
N LYS A 162 -13.80 -4.19 11.67
CA LYS A 162 -12.43 -4.52 12.04
C LYS A 162 -11.59 -4.52 10.78
N VAL A 163 -10.44 -3.84 10.82
CA VAL A 163 -9.48 -3.76 9.71
C VAL A 163 -8.43 -4.85 9.90
N ASN A 164 -8.33 -5.79 8.96
CA ASN A 164 -7.27 -6.79 8.94
C ASN A 164 -6.34 -6.50 7.76
N VAL A 165 -5.05 -6.54 8.02
CA VAL A 165 -4.01 -6.26 7.02
C VAL A 165 -3.13 -7.49 6.89
N TYR A 166 -3.20 -8.14 5.74
CA TYR A 166 -2.41 -9.33 5.40
C TYR A 166 -1.15 -8.91 4.66
N ILE A 167 -0.02 -9.47 5.05
CA ILE A 167 1.27 -9.23 4.40
C ILE A 167 1.75 -10.54 3.80
N ASP A 168 2.02 -10.52 2.50
CA ASP A 168 2.51 -11.65 1.74
C ASP A 168 3.81 -11.30 1.01
N GLY A 169 4.62 -12.29 0.65
CA GLY A 169 5.93 -12.13 0.03
C GLY A 169 7.08 -12.51 0.97
N PRO A 170 8.33 -12.14 0.65
CA PRO A 170 8.74 -11.37 -0.53
C PRO A 170 8.63 -12.17 -1.84
N PHE A 171 8.27 -11.46 -2.91
CA PHE A 171 8.34 -11.94 -4.29
C PHE A 171 9.51 -11.25 -4.97
N TYR A 172 10.39 -12.01 -5.60
CA TYR A 172 11.58 -11.49 -6.25
C TYR A 172 11.41 -11.49 -7.77
N PRO A 173 11.96 -10.48 -8.47
CA PRO A 173 12.20 -10.61 -9.90
C PRO A 173 13.07 -11.84 -10.20
N ASP A 174 12.86 -12.46 -11.34
CA ASP A 174 13.73 -13.52 -11.85
C ASP A 174 14.92 -12.87 -12.54
N THR A 175 16.13 -13.16 -12.05
CA THR A 175 17.38 -12.60 -12.60
C THR A 175 17.70 -13.11 -14.00
N GLY A 176 17.13 -14.24 -14.41
CA GLY A 176 17.26 -14.80 -15.76
C GLY A 176 16.27 -14.24 -16.78
N ALA A 177 15.23 -13.52 -16.32
CA ALA A 177 14.19 -12.98 -17.18
C ALA A 177 14.37 -11.49 -17.50
N GLY A 178 13.82 -11.05 -18.62
CA GLY A 178 13.82 -9.64 -19.01
C GLY A 178 12.92 -8.77 -18.10
N ILE A 179 13.13 -7.44 -18.17
CA ILE A 179 12.34 -6.48 -17.36
C ILE A 179 10.83 -6.61 -17.64
N LYS A 180 10.43 -6.78 -18.92
CA LYS A 180 9.02 -6.90 -19.30
C LYS A 180 8.38 -8.16 -18.75
N ASP A 181 9.10 -9.27 -18.72
CA ASP A 181 8.61 -10.55 -18.20
C ASP A 181 8.48 -10.50 -16.68
N ASN A 182 9.49 -9.94 -16.00
CA ASN A 182 9.42 -9.68 -14.58
C ASN A 182 8.28 -8.73 -14.19
N GLN A 183 8.07 -7.67 -14.97
CA GLN A 183 6.96 -6.73 -14.78
C GLN A 183 5.61 -7.44 -14.85
N LYS A 184 5.43 -8.31 -15.86
CA LYS A 184 4.20 -9.11 -15.99
C LYS A 184 4.06 -10.12 -14.86
N MET A 185 5.10 -10.87 -14.57
CA MET A 185 5.11 -11.91 -13.52
C MET A 185 4.78 -11.30 -12.15
N LEU A 186 5.40 -10.18 -11.78
CA LEU A 186 5.15 -9.52 -10.51
C LEU A 186 3.73 -8.95 -10.44
N HIS A 187 3.23 -8.35 -11.52
CA HIS A 187 1.86 -7.85 -11.61
C HIS A 187 0.85 -8.98 -11.38
N ASP A 188 0.96 -10.07 -12.14
CA ASP A 188 0.03 -11.20 -12.06
C ASP A 188 0.05 -11.81 -10.65
N ARG A 189 1.26 -11.98 -10.09
CA ARG A 189 1.43 -12.51 -8.73
C ARG A 189 0.80 -11.63 -7.66
N VAL A 190 1.02 -10.32 -7.72
CA VAL A 190 0.45 -9.36 -6.77
C VAL A 190 -1.07 -9.33 -6.88
N TYR A 191 -1.60 -9.30 -8.11
CA TYR A 191 -3.03 -9.28 -8.37
C TYR A 191 -3.73 -10.52 -7.78
N GLU A 192 -3.20 -11.71 -8.06
CA GLU A 192 -3.75 -12.98 -7.55
C GLU A 192 -3.71 -13.06 -6.03
N VAL A 193 -2.61 -12.62 -5.40
CA VAL A 193 -2.49 -12.58 -3.95
C VAL A 193 -3.50 -11.63 -3.33
N MET A 194 -3.62 -10.41 -3.85
CA MET A 194 -4.62 -9.43 -3.37
C MET A 194 -6.03 -9.98 -3.52
N LYS A 195 -6.35 -10.54 -4.68
CA LYS A 195 -7.66 -11.13 -4.97
C LYS A 195 -7.99 -12.29 -4.02
N SER A 196 -7.05 -13.21 -3.81
CA SER A 196 -7.21 -14.30 -2.84
C SER A 196 -7.48 -13.78 -1.43
N ARG A 197 -6.75 -12.75 -0.99
CA ARG A 197 -6.93 -12.16 0.34
C ARG A 197 -8.22 -11.37 0.47
N SER A 198 -8.69 -10.73 -0.58
CA SER A 198 -9.92 -9.92 -0.55
C SER A 198 -11.16 -10.75 -0.17
N HIS A 199 -11.18 -12.05 -0.54
CA HIS A 199 -12.25 -12.99 -0.14
C HIS A 199 -12.33 -13.26 1.37
N LEU A 200 -11.34 -12.81 2.15
CA LEU A 200 -11.38 -12.88 3.62
C LEU A 200 -12.17 -11.72 4.25
N SER A 201 -12.68 -10.80 3.44
CA SER A 201 -13.66 -9.80 3.88
C SER A 201 -15.03 -10.46 4.03
N ASP A 202 -15.64 -10.31 5.20
CA ASP A 202 -16.99 -10.81 5.51
C ASP A 202 -17.98 -9.68 5.84
N TYR A 203 -17.51 -8.41 5.74
CA TYR A 203 -18.32 -7.25 6.07
C TYR A 203 -18.18 -6.14 5.04
N GLU A 204 -19.27 -5.90 4.31
CA GLU A 204 -19.40 -4.79 3.36
C GLU A 204 -19.96 -3.57 4.09
N TYR A 205 -19.05 -2.64 4.49
CA TYR A 205 -19.43 -1.43 5.23
C TYR A 205 -20.04 -0.36 4.31
N ILE A 206 -19.55 -0.27 3.07
CA ILE A 206 -20.10 0.58 2.01
C ILE A 206 -20.38 -0.31 0.81
N ARG A 207 -21.63 -0.29 0.35
CA ARG A 207 -22.07 -1.01 -0.83
C ARG A 207 -21.91 -0.15 -2.07
N TYR A 208 -21.21 -0.68 -3.07
CA TYR A 208 -20.99 -0.03 -4.36
C TYR A 208 -21.95 -0.64 -5.39
N GLU A 209 -22.76 0.20 -6.02
CA GLU A 209 -23.69 -0.21 -7.06
C GLU A 209 -23.30 0.40 -8.40
N ARG A 210 -23.36 -0.40 -9.47
CA ARG A 210 -23.11 0.07 -10.82
C ARG A 210 -24.31 0.91 -11.26
N LYS A 211 -24.10 2.22 -11.54
CA LYS A 211 -25.13 3.00 -12.21
C LYS A 211 -25.27 2.49 -13.63
N ASN A 212 -26.43 1.93 -13.98
CA ASN A 212 -26.81 1.76 -15.37
C ASN A 212 -27.05 3.16 -15.93
N VAL A 213 -26.11 3.68 -16.69
CA VAL A 213 -26.33 4.90 -17.49
C VAL A 213 -27.17 4.42 -18.68
N MET A 214 -28.47 4.77 -18.66
CA MET A 214 -29.33 4.66 -19.84
C MET A 214 -28.89 5.66 -20.88
#